data_7be5b5c20c6658e0faee50012fde9c95
#
_entry.id   7be5b5c20c6658e0faee50012fde9c95
#
_cell.length_a   1.000
_cell.length_b   1.000
_cell.length_c   1.000
_cell.angle_alpha   90.00
_cell.angle_beta   90.00
_cell.angle_gamma   90.00
#
_symmetry.space_group_name_H-M   'P 1'
#
loop_
_entity.id
_entity.type
_entity.pdbx_description
1 polymer ?
#
loop_
_entity_poly.entity_id
_entity_poly.type
_entity_poly.pdbx_seq_one_letter_code
_entity_poly.pdbx_strand_id
1 'polypeptide(L)'
;MCVGVGMTLGSHITPLSRSYIEKADVVFTALSDGIIELWLAKMNSDVRSFQSLYKEGKSRADTYREMVDALLTEVRAGKQVCGAFYGHPGVFTLPPHKAIAIARAEGYRAHMEPGVSAEDCLYADLGFDPGRVGCQHFEASQFMFYRRRIDPSAYLILWQIGLAGDQSFTRFSTSAQYRQVLVDILARDYDLSHEVIIYRAATLPMHEPRMDRIPLGKLPDADVDMHSTLVIPPARPLEPDQSIRERLSALDVVTNTRSV
;
A
#
# COMPACT_ATOMS: atom_id res chain seq x y z
N MET A 1 1.72 -15.13 -13.76
CA MET A 1 0.73 -14.35 -12.96
C MET A 1 1.37 -13.73 -11.74
N CYS A 2 0.78 -12.65 -11.20
CA CYS A 2 1.21 -12.09 -9.93
C CYS A 2 0.07 -12.20 -8.91
N VAL A 3 0.36 -12.66 -7.70
CA VAL A 3 -0.65 -12.92 -6.67
C VAL A 3 -0.30 -12.21 -5.36
N GLY A 4 -1.32 -11.77 -4.63
CA GLY A 4 -1.18 -11.30 -3.27
C GLY A 4 -1.27 -12.45 -2.27
N VAL A 5 -0.32 -12.47 -1.31
CA VAL A 5 -0.38 -13.44 -0.20
C VAL A 5 -1.01 -12.83 1.06
N GLY A 6 -1.39 -11.56 0.98
CA GLY A 6 -1.92 -10.78 2.10
C GLY A 6 -0.84 -10.33 3.07
N MET A 7 -1.25 -9.67 4.14
CA MET A 7 -0.33 -9.13 5.15
C MET A 7 0.04 -10.18 6.21
N THR A 8 -0.95 -10.91 6.73
CA THR A 8 -0.74 -11.87 7.83
C THR A 8 -0.55 -13.29 7.31
N LEU A 9 0.51 -13.94 7.77
CA LEU A 9 0.89 -15.30 7.41
C LEU A 9 -0.29 -16.27 7.47
N GLY A 10 -0.61 -16.88 6.30
CA GLY A 10 -1.62 -17.92 6.14
C GLY A 10 -3.07 -17.46 6.22
N SER A 11 -3.37 -16.33 6.86
CA SER A 11 -4.75 -15.87 7.10
C SER A 11 -5.35 -15.14 5.90
N HIS A 12 -4.52 -14.46 5.11
CA HIS A 12 -4.98 -13.54 4.06
C HIS A 12 -4.75 -14.06 2.64
N ILE A 13 -4.20 -15.26 2.48
CA ILE A 13 -4.04 -15.84 1.15
C ILE A 13 -5.37 -16.41 0.66
N THR A 14 -5.77 -16.04 -0.56
CA THR A 14 -6.97 -16.61 -1.16
C THR A 14 -6.70 -18.04 -1.65
N PRO A 15 -7.72 -18.92 -1.71
CA PRO A 15 -7.58 -20.26 -2.29
C PRO A 15 -7.05 -20.22 -3.73
N LEU A 16 -7.43 -19.20 -4.51
CA LEU A 16 -6.99 -19.03 -5.89
C LEU A 16 -5.51 -18.65 -5.96
N SER A 17 -5.07 -17.67 -5.16
CA SER A 17 -3.64 -17.28 -5.07
C SER A 17 -2.77 -18.47 -4.66
N ARG A 18 -3.22 -19.24 -3.68
CA ARG A 18 -2.55 -20.47 -3.24
C ARG A 18 -2.43 -21.49 -4.38
N SER A 19 -3.52 -21.74 -5.11
CA SER A 19 -3.52 -22.67 -6.26
C SER A 19 -2.54 -22.24 -7.35
N TYR A 20 -2.38 -20.94 -7.59
CA TYR A 20 -1.38 -20.45 -8.56
C TYR A 20 0.06 -20.68 -8.08
N ILE A 21 0.34 -20.49 -6.79
CA ILE A 21 1.64 -20.76 -6.20
C ILE A 21 1.97 -22.27 -6.31
N GLU A 22 1.01 -23.12 -5.91
CA GLU A 22 1.20 -24.57 -5.89
C GLU A 22 1.42 -25.19 -7.29
N LYS A 23 0.82 -24.58 -8.33
CA LYS A 23 0.87 -25.11 -9.72
C LYS A 23 1.91 -24.46 -10.62
N ALA A 24 2.57 -23.41 -10.15
CA ALA A 24 3.62 -22.75 -10.96
C ALA A 24 4.86 -23.62 -11.09
N ASP A 25 5.56 -23.53 -12.24
CA ASP A 25 6.86 -24.14 -12.45
C ASP A 25 7.95 -23.44 -11.64
N VAL A 26 7.76 -22.12 -11.36
CA VAL A 26 8.66 -21.31 -10.54
C VAL A 26 7.86 -20.20 -9.86
N VAL A 27 8.18 -19.93 -8.60
CA VAL A 27 7.58 -18.87 -7.79
C VAL A 27 8.67 -17.87 -7.39
N PHE A 28 8.46 -16.61 -7.72
CA PHE A 28 9.30 -15.52 -7.21
C PHE A 28 8.59 -14.82 -6.04
N THR A 29 9.32 -14.52 -4.98
CA THR A 29 8.74 -13.92 -3.78
C THR A 29 9.32 -12.54 -3.46
N ALA A 30 8.44 -11.59 -3.10
CA ALA A 30 8.78 -10.33 -2.45
C ALA A 30 7.91 -10.19 -1.20
N LEU A 31 8.42 -10.66 -0.08
CA LEU A 31 7.68 -10.81 1.18
C LEU A 31 8.30 -9.95 2.29
N SER A 32 7.49 -9.62 3.29
CA SER A 32 7.90 -8.77 4.40
C SER A 32 8.68 -9.51 5.50
N ASP A 33 8.64 -10.85 5.49
CA ASP A 33 9.23 -11.68 6.55
C ASP A 33 9.74 -13.01 5.98
N GLY A 34 10.93 -13.45 6.42
CA GLY A 34 11.53 -14.72 6.01
C GLY A 34 10.73 -15.95 6.44
N ILE A 35 9.93 -15.86 7.52
CA ILE A 35 9.06 -16.96 7.95
C ILE A 35 7.95 -17.20 6.91
N ILE A 36 7.46 -16.14 6.29
CA ILE A 36 6.46 -16.26 5.21
C ILE A 36 7.08 -16.92 3.97
N GLU A 37 8.34 -16.62 3.65
CA GLU A 37 9.06 -17.30 2.56
C GLU A 37 9.22 -18.80 2.82
N LEU A 38 9.61 -19.18 4.04
CA LEU A 38 9.71 -20.59 4.43
C LEU A 38 8.36 -21.32 4.37
N TRP A 39 7.28 -20.62 4.65
CA TRP A 39 5.93 -21.17 4.54
C TRP A 39 5.54 -21.38 3.08
N LEU A 40 5.84 -20.43 2.18
CA LEU A 40 5.61 -20.60 0.74
C LEU A 40 6.46 -21.73 0.13
N ALA A 41 7.68 -21.92 0.60
CA ALA A 41 8.56 -23.01 0.16
C ALA A 41 7.98 -24.40 0.44
N LYS A 42 6.98 -24.52 1.31
CA LYS A 42 6.22 -25.77 1.51
C LYS A 42 5.13 -26.00 0.45
N MET A 43 4.78 -24.97 -0.33
CA MET A 43 3.73 -25.04 -1.36
C MET A 43 4.31 -25.30 -2.75
N ASN A 44 5.56 -24.90 -3.00
CA ASN A 44 6.22 -25.06 -4.30
C ASN A 44 7.71 -25.37 -4.10
N SER A 45 8.26 -26.24 -4.95
CA SER A 45 9.64 -26.70 -4.86
C SER A 45 10.68 -25.74 -5.46
N ASP A 46 10.27 -24.82 -6.35
CA ASP A 46 11.14 -23.80 -6.95
C ASP A 46 10.68 -22.40 -6.52
N VAL A 47 11.01 -22.01 -5.30
CA VAL A 47 10.73 -20.68 -4.75
C VAL A 47 12.01 -19.87 -4.69
N ARG A 48 12.02 -18.70 -5.34
CA ARG A 48 13.15 -17.79 -5.48
C ARG A 48 12.84 -16.42 -4.88
N SER A 49 13.60 -16.01 -3.87
CA SER A 49 13.40 -14.74 -3.18
C SER A 49 14.01 -13.57 -3.95
N PHE A 50 13.28 -12.48 -4.06
CA PHE A 50 13.77 -11.19 -4.53
C PHE A 50 14.54 -10.40 -3.47
N GLN A 51 14.57 -10.85 -2.22
CA GLN A 51 15.27 -10.13 -1.14
C GLN A 51 16.77 -9.96 -1.42
N SER A 52 17.39 -10.91 -2.09
CA SER A 52 18.80 -10.83 -2.48
C SER A 52 19.12 -9.70 -3.48
N LEU A 53 18.12 -9.16 -4.16
CA LEU A 53 18.26 -8.06 -5.11
C LEU A 53 18.35 -6.70 -4.41
N TYR A 54 17.87 -6.60 -3.17
CA TYR A 54 17.95 -5.38 -2.37
C TYR A 54 19.34 -5.24 -1.77
N LYS A 55 19.98 -4.09 -2.00
CA LYS A 55 21.27 -3.73 -1.39
C LYS A 55 21.26 -2.26 -1.03
N GLU A 56 21.86 -1.91 0.11
CA GLU A 56 22.03 -0.53 0.51
C GLU A 56 22.86 0.24 -0.55
N GLY A 57 22.46 1.45 -0.85
CA GLY A 57 23.08 2.27 -1.90
C GLY A 57 22.70 1.90 -3.33
N LYS A 58 22.00 0.78 -3.56
CA LYS A 58 21.46 0.41 -4.86
C LYS A 58 20.12 1.08 -5.12
N SER A 59 19.93 1.62 -6.32
CA SER A 59 18.66 2.21 -6.73
C SER A 59 17.52 1.18 -6.70
N ARG A 60 16.38 1.55 -6.06
CA ARG A 60 15.17 0.74 -6.12
C ARG A 60 14.66 0.54 -7.57
N ALA A 61 14.92 1.52 -8.45
CA ALA A 61 14.55 1.38 -9.86
C ALA A 61 15.31 0.25 -10.55
N ASP A 62 16.61 0.08 -10.24
CA ASP A 62 17.41 -1.03 -10.75
C ASP A 62 16.96 -2.37 -10.17
N THR A 63 16.72 -2.42 -8.86
CA THR A 63 16.16 -3.60 -8.19
C THR A 63 14.84 -4.04 -8.82
N TYR A 64 13.93 -3.09 -9.08
CA TYR A 64 12.64 -3.40 -9.71
C TYR A 64 12.78 -3.86 -11.16
N ARG A 65 13.76 -3.32 -11.89
CA ARG A 65 14.07 -3.81 -13.25
C ARG A 65 14.54 -5.26 -13.22
N GLU A 66 15.46 -5.59 -12.31
CA GLU A 66 15.96 -6.96 -12.14
C GLU A 66 14.85 -7.95 -11.74
N MET A 67 13.89 -7.52 -10.89
CA MET A 67 12.72 -8.35 -10.55
C MET A 67 11.86 -8.64 -11.79
N VAL A 68 11.60 -7.62 -12.60
CA VAL A 68 10.82 -7.75 -13.84
C VAL A 68 11.54 -8.67 -14.82
N ASP A 69 12.85 -8.48 -15.00
CA ASP A 69 13.67 -9.29 -15.91
C ASP A 69 13.72 -10.76 -15.46
N ALA A 70 13.82 -11.03 -14.17
CA ALA A 70 13.80 -12.37 -13.62
C ALA A 70 12.47 -13.09 -13.91
N LEU A 71 11.33 -12.42 -13.68
CA LEU A 71 10.01 -12.96 -14.00
C LEU A 71 9.87 -13.26 -15.50
N LEU A 72 10.25 -12.31 -16.36
CA LEU A 72 10.08 -12.42 -17.80
C LEU A 72 11.04 -13.46 -18.43
N THR A 73 12.24 -13.63 -17.87
CA THR A 73 13.18 -14.65 -18.31
C THR A 73 12.58 -16.05 -18.25
N GLU A 74 11.94 -16.38 -17.13
CA GLU A 74 11.30 -17.69 -16.97
C GLU A 74 10.02 -17.82 -17.81
N VAL A 75 9.25 -16.73 -17.97
CA VAL A 75 8.06 -16.71 -18.87
C VAL A 75 8.50 -16.96 -20.31
N ARG A 76 9.56 -16.30 -20.80
CA ARG A 76 10.11 -16.51 -22.16
C ARG A 76 10.70 -17.90 -22.37
N ALA A 77 11.14 -18.56 -21.29
CA ALA A 77 11.55 -19.96 -21.30
C ALA A 77 10.34 -20.94 -21.33
N GLY A 78 9.11 -20.44 -21.44
CA GLY A 78 7.90 -21.25 -21.56
C GLY A 78 7.31 -21.76 -20.24
N LYS A 79 7.81 -21.29 -19.09
CA LYS A 79 7.34 -21.71 -17.77
C LYS A 79 6.07 -20.99 -17.33
N GLN A 80 5.28 -21.65 -16.50
CA GLN A 80 4.21 -21.02 -15.72
C GLN A 80 4.81 -20.33 -14.49
N VAL A 81 4.92 -19.01 -14.55
CA VAL A 81 5.58 -18.20 -13.53
C VAL A 81 4.56 -17.58 -12.60
N CYS A 82 4.80 -17.65 -11.28
CA CYS A 82 4.05 -16.95 -10.25
C CYS A 82 4.93 -15.96 -9.48
N GLY A 83 4.59 -14.68 -9.49
CA GLY A 83 5.16 -13.69 -8.57
C GLY A 83 4.26 -13.56 -7.36
N ALA A 84 4.75 -13.93 -6.18
CA ALA A 84 4.02 -13.85 -4.91
C ALA A 84 4.51 -12.65 -4.10
N PHE A 85 3.61 -11.69 -3.86
CA PHE A 85 3.92 -10.43 -3.20
C PHE A 85 3.13 -10.32 -1.88
N TYR A 86 3.76 -9.72 -0.85
CA TYR A 86 3.03 -9.41 0.38
C TYR A 86 1.89 -8.42 0.10
N GLY A 87 0.85 -8.46 0.90
CA GLY A 87 -0.32 -7.61 0.71
C GLY A 87 -1.01 -7.87 -0.62
N HIS A 88 -1.24 -6.79 -1.36
CA HIS A 88 -1.82 -6.78 -2.70
C HIS A 88 -0.73 -6.47 -3.75
N PRO A 89 -0.55 -7.28 -4.79
CA PRO A 89 0.57 -7.15 -5.74
C PRO A 89 0.49 -5.90 -6.63
N GLY A 90 -0.61 -5.18 -6.60
CA GLY A 90 -0.82 -3.96 -7.38
C GLY A 90 -0.89 -2.67 -6.56
N VAL A 91 -0.73 -2.74 -5.22
CA VAL A 91 -0.80 -1.57 -4.34
C VAL A 91 0.60 -1.18 -3.90
N PHE A 92 1.05 0.02 -4.29
CA PHE A 92 2.41 0.54 -4.05
C PHE A 92 3.54 -0.41 -4.48
N THR A 93 3.30 -1.23 -5.51
CA THR A 93 4.23 -2.26 -6.00
C THR A 93 4.37 -2.15 -7.51
N LEU A 94 5.52 -1.65 -8.01
CA LEU A 94 5.76 -1.42 -9.44
C LEU A 94 6.07 -2.68 -10.27
N PRO A 95 6.89 -3.65 -9.77
CA PRO A 95 7.34 -4.77 -10.59
C PRO A 95 6.22 -5.63 -11.20
N PRO A 96 5.14 -6.01 -10.46
CA PRO A 96 4.05 -6.78 -11.04
C PRO A 96 3.34 -6.09 -12.20
N HIS A 97 3.08 -4.77 -12.06
CA HIS A 97 2.45 -3.99 -13.13
C HIS A 97 3.30 -4.00 -14.41
N LYS A 98 4.60 -3.75 -14.28
CA LYS A 98 5.52 -3.75 -15.43
C LYS A 98 5.67 -5.13 -16.05
N ALA A 99 5.87 -6.17 -15.24
CA ALA A 99 6.03 -7.53 -15.73
C ALA A 99 4.78 -8.00 -16.50
N ILE A 100 3.58 -7.73 -15.98
CA ILE A 100 2.32 -8.08 -16.66
C ILE A 100 2.15 -7.30 -17.95
N ALA A 101 2.45 -5.98 -17.96
CA ALA A 101 2.32 -5.16 -19.16
C ALA A 101 3.26 -5.65 -20.28
N ILE A 102 4.53 -5.94 -19.96
CA ILE A 102 5.52 -6.43 -20.92
C ILE A 102 5.13 -7.85 -21.41
N ALA A 103 4.80 -8.76 -20.50
CA ALA A 103 4.37 -10.11 -20.87
C ALA A 103 3.17 -10.09 -21.84
N ARG A 104 2.18 -9.24 -21.60
CA ARG A 104 1.02 -9.07 -22.49
C ARG A 104 1.42 -8.51 -23.85
N ALA A 105 2.33 -7.53 -23.90
CA ALA A 105 2.84 -6.95 -25.14
C ALA A 105 3.64 -8.00 -25.97
N GLU A 106 4.28 -8.96 -25.31
CA GLU A 106 4.96 -10.08 -25.94
C GLU A 106 4.03 -11.26 -26.30
N GLY A 107 2.71 -11.14 -26.09
CA GLY A 107 1.71 -12.15 -26.45
C GLY A 107 1.44 -13.20 -25.37
N TYR A 108 2.04 -13.11 -24.19
CA TYR A 108 1.79 -14.04 -23.09
C TYR A 108 0.50 -13.71 -22.35
N ARG A 109 -0.18 -14.73 -21.84
CA ARG A 109 -1.30 -14.55 -20.91
C ARG A 109 -0.77 -14.18 -19.53
N ALA A 110 -1.03 -12.96 -19.09
CA ALA A 110 -0.58 -12.46 -17.80
C ALA A 110 -1.69 -11.68 -17.10
N HIS A 111 -1.85 -11.88 -15.78
CA HIS A 111 -2.82 -11.20 -14.94
C HIS A 111 -2.34 -11.10 -13.50
N MET A 112 -3.10 -10.36 -12.70
CA MET A 112 -2.88 -10.14 -11.28
C MET A 112 -4.10 -10.62 -10.51
N GLU A 113 -3.87 -11.35 -9.42
CA GLU A 113 -4.90 -11.68 -8.43
C GLU A 113 -4.74 -10.78 -7.21
N PRO A 114 -5.82 -10.20 -6.70
CA PRO A 114 -5.77 -9.33 -5.54
C PRO A 114 -5.35 -10.08 -4.27
N GLY A 115 -4.94 -9.30 -3.26
CA GLY A 115 -4.66 -9.80 -1.91
C GLY A 115 -5.09 -8.77 -0.88
N VAL A 116 -5.23 -9.17 0.37
CA VAL A 116 -5.51 -8.28 1.49
C VAL A 116 -4.32 -7.36 1.71
N SER A 117 -4.47 -6.07 1.42
CA SER A 117 -3.43 -5.06 1.55
C SER A 117 -3.27 -4.56 2.99
N ALA A 118 -2.21 -3.80 3.24
CA ALA A 118 -2.07 -3.08 4.51
C ALA A 118 -3.19 -2.05 4.72
N GLU A 119 -3.81 -1.56 3.65
CA GLU A 119 -4.95 -0.67 3.69
C GLU A 119 -6.19 -1.35 4.25
N ASP A 120 -6.49 -2.58 3.80
CA ASP A 120 -7.61 -3.37 4.32
C ASP A 120 -7.43 -3.67 5.82
N CYS A 121 -6.20 -4.03 6.21
CA CYS A 121 -5.86 -4.24 7.62
C CYS A 121 -6.02 -2.95 8.44
N LEU A 122 -5.57 -1.82 7.91
CA LEU A 122 -5.65 -0.52 8.57
C LEU A 122 -7.09 -0.13 8.90
N TYR A 123 -8.02 -0.32 7.97
CA TYR A 123 -9.45 -0.05 8.21
C TYR A 123 -10.04 -0.93 9.31
N ALA A 124 -9.68 -2.21 9.32
CA ALA A 124 -10.14 -3.16 10.33
C ALA A 124 -9.54 -2.84 11.71
N ASP A 125 -8.23 -2.62 11.78
CA ASP A 125 -7.50 -2.40 13.03
C ASP A 125 -7.86 -1.07 13.69
N LEU A 126 -7.99 0.00 12.91
CA LEU A 126 -8.34 1.33 13.40
C LEU A 126 -9.85 1.57 13.55
N GLY A 127 -10.67 0.68 12.98
CA GLY A 127 -12.11 0.70 13.14
C GLY A 127 -12.80 1.90 12.49
N PHE A 128 -12.33 2.35 11.32
CA PHE A 128 -13.05 3.38 10.55
C PHE A 128 -13.41 2.93 9.14
N ASP A 129 -14.54 3.43 8.66
CA ASP A 129 -15.03 3.22 7.31
C ASP A 129 -14.70 4.44 6.44
N PRO A 130 -13.88 4.30 5.37
CA PRO A 130 -13.55 5.39 4.46
C PRO A 130 -14.78 5.97 3.74
N GLY A 131 -15.87 5.20 3.63
CA GLY A 131 -17.12 5.66 3.05
C GLY A 131 -17.84 6.75 3.85
N ARG A 132 -17.51 6.92 5.14
CA ARG A 132 -18.19 7.86 6.02
C ARG A 132 -17.79 9.32 5.77
N VAL A 133 -16.50 9.59 5.64
CA VAL A 133 -15.96 10.96 5.49
C VAL A 133 -14.98 11.08 4.32
N GLY A 134 -14.68 9.98 3.64
CA GLY A 134 -13.67 9.92 2.61
C GLY A 134 -12.28 9.59 3.13
N CYS A 135 -11.40 9.21 2.22
CA CYS A 135 -10.03 8.86 2.52
C CYS A 135 -9.11 9.23 1.34
N GLN A 136 -7.98 9.84 1.63
CA GLN A 136 -6.97 10.22 0.67
C GLN A 136 -5.69 9.44 0.95
N HIS A 137 -5.07 8.88 -0.09
CA HIS A 137 -3.89 8.04 0.02
C HIS A 137 -2.75 8.57 -0.82
N PHE A 138 -1.56 8.67 -0.23
CA PHE A 138 -0.34 9.02 -0.96
C PHE A 138 0.85 8.21 -0.40
N GLU A 139 1.82 7.92 -1.24
CA GLU A 139 3.16 7.59 -0.77
C GLU A 139 3.79 8.87 -0.23
N ALA A 140 4.46 8.79 0.93
CA ALA A 140 4.90 9.98 1.67
C ALA A 140 5.87 10.87 0.89
N SER A 141 6.82 10.30 0.15
CA SER A 141 7.75 11.11 -0.66
C SER A 141 7.03 11.75 -1.84
N GLN A 142 6.10 11.06 -2.50
CA GLN A 142 5.26 11.61 -3.56
C GLN A 142 4.40 12.78 -3.05
N PHE A 143 3.87 12.64 -1.84
CA PHE A 143 3.15 13.72 -1.18
C PHE A 143 4.02 14.96 -0.97
N MET A 144 5.27 14.77 -0.56
CA MET A 144 6.22 15.87 -0.30
C MET A 144 6.73 16.54 -1.59
N PHE A 145 6.93 15.78 -2.66
CA PHE A 145 7.53 16.30 -3.90
C PHE A 145 6.58 17.13 -4.75
N TYR A 146 5.27 16.94 -4.58
CA TYR A 146 4.27 17.61 -5.39
C TYR A 146 3.31 18.45 -4.54
N ARG A 147 2.86 19.59 -5.08
CA ARG A 147 1.80 20.39 -4.44
C ARG A 147 0.48 19.64 -4.50
N ARG A 148 0.09 19.06 -3.39
CA ARG A 148 -1.19 18.40 -3.22
C ARG A 148 -2.20 19.36 -2.60
N ARG A 149 -3.46 19.22 -2.98
CA ARG A 149 -4.61 19.77 -2.25
C ARG A 149 -5.21 18.61 -1.50
N ILE A 150 -5.32 18.77 -0.20
CA ILE A 150 -5.92 17.77 0.68
C ILE A 150 -7.22 18.33 1.24
N ASP A 151 -8.12 17.43 1.61
CA ASP A 151 -9.35 17.74 2.33
C ASP A 151 -9.18 17.31 3.78
N PRO A 152 -9.00 18.25 4.73
CA PRO A 152 -8.85 17.91 6.14
C PRO A 152 -10.14 17.46 6.83
N SER A 153 -11.27 17.39 6.12
CA SER A 153 -12.49 16.75 6.61
C SER A 153 -12.55 15.24 6.33
N ALA A 154 -11.61 14.72 5.54
CA ALA A 154 -11.42 13.31 5.25
C ALA A 154 -10.17 12.74 5.94
N TYR A 155 -10.06 11.41 6.03
CA TYR A 155 -8.79 10.79 6.43
C TYR A 155 -7.71 11.05 5.40
N LEU A 156 -6.47 11.27 5.88
CA LEU A 156 -5.27 11.30 5.04
C LEU A 156 -4.32 10.19 5.50
N ILE A 157 -3.94 9.31 4.56
CA ILE A 157 -3.01 8.20 4.82
C ILE A 157 -1.76 8.42 4.00
N LEU A 158 -0.61 8.50 4.68
CA LEU A 158 0.71 8.63 4.06
C LEU A 158 1.50 7.35 4.30
N TRP A 159 1.73 6.61 3.22
CA TRP A 159 2.44 5.33 3.25
C TRP A 159 3.94 5.52 3.26
N GLN A 160 4.67 4.60 3.93
CA GLN A 160 6.14 4.52 3.93
C GLN A 160 6.82 5.78 4.49
N ILE A 161 6.31 6.33 5.60
CA ILE A 161 6.86 7.55 6.21
C ILE A 161 8.32 7.42 6.68
N GLY A 162 8.81 6.19 6.92
CA GLY A 162 10.22 5.96 7.23
C GLY A 162 11.18 6.25 6.07
N LEU A 163 10.63 6.38 4.83
CA LEU A 163 11.38 6.73 3.62
C LEU A 163 11.04 8.14 3.10
N ALA A 164 10.18 8.88 3.83
CA ALA A 164 9.66 10.17 3.38
C ALA A 164 10.79 11.13 2.96
N GLY A 165 10.64 11.71 1.76
CA GLY A 165 11.56 12.70 1.21
C GLY A 165 12.85 12.15 0.58
N ASP A 166 13.06 10.82 0.53
CA ASP A 166 14.22 10.25 -0.16
C ASP A 166 14.12 10.45 -1.68
N GLN A 167 14.92 11.38 -2.22
CA GLN A 167 15.02 11.64 -3.66
C GLN A 167 15.98 10.68 -4.38
N SER A 168 16.83 9.99 -3.65
CA SER A 168 17.85 9.09 -4.23
C SER A 168 17.29 7.73 -4.59
N PHE A 169 16.18 7.32 -3.96
CA PHE A 169 15.60 5.97 -4.05
C PHE A 169 16.58 4.85 -3.67
N THR A 170 17.58 5.17 -2.82
CA THR A 170 18.62 4.22 -2.41
C THR A 170 18.63 3.92 -0.92
N ARG A 171 17.86 4.67 -0.12
CA ARG A 171 17.85 4.57 1.35
C ARG A 171 16.79 3.62 1.85
N PHE A 172 17.06 2.99 2.98
CA PHE A 172 16.09 2.18 3.73
C PHE A 172 15.45 2.95 4.90
N SER A 173 15.95 4.15 5.20
CA SER A 173 15.36 5.07 6.18
C SER A 173 15.77 6.50 5.91
N THR A 174 14.99 7.45 6.41
CA THR A 174 15.32 8.90 6.43
C THR A 174 15.33 9.42 7.86
N SER A 175 16.07 10.52 8.10
CA SER A 175 16.24 11.09 9.44
C SER A 175 15.01 11.88 9.91
N ALA A 176 15.02 12.28 11.20
CA ALA A 176 14.04 13.18 11.78
C ALA A 176 13.85 14.49 11.00
N GLN A 177 14.93 15.00 10.38
CA GLN A 177 14.88 16.24 9.59
C GLN A 177 13.95 16.10 8.35
N TYR A 178 13.92 14.96 7.70
CA TYR A 178 12.99 14.69 6.59
C TYR A 178 11.54 14.67 7.09
N ARG A 179 11.28 14.05 8.23
CA ARG A 179 9.96 14.03 8.86
C ARG A 179 9.55 15.42 9.33
N GLN A 180 10.50 16.28 9.76
CA GLN A 180 10.19 17.68 10.07
C GLN A 180 9.66 18.42 8.83
N VAL A 181 10.28 18.23 7.66
CA VAL A 181 9.78 18.82 6.41
C VAL A 181 8.35 18.31 6.09
N LEU A 182 8.06 17.05 6.34
CA LEU A 182 6.69 16.51 6.19
C LEU A 182 5.71 17.19 7.15
N VAL A 183 6.10 17.37 8.41
CA VAL A 183 5.31 18.11 9.42
C VAL A 183 5.07 19.56 8.97
N ASP A 184 6.07 20.25 8.45
CA ASP A 184 5.94 21.64 7.96
C ASP A 184 4.96 21.76 6.79
N ILE A 185 4.87 20.72 5.95
CA ILE A 185 3.87 20.65 4.87
C ILE A 185 2.47 20.44 5.45
N LEU A 186 2.33 19.49 6.36
CA LEU A 186 1.05 19.13 6.99
C LEU A 186 0.50 20.23 7.90
N ALA A 187 1.37 21.01 8.54
CA ALA A 187 1.01 22.15 9.41
C ALA A 187 0.28 23.29 8.68
N ARG A 188 0.19 23.24 7.36
CA ARG A 188 -0.64 24.18 6.57
C ARG A 188 -2.13 23.91 6.72
N ASP A 189 -2.51 22.69 7.07
CA ASP A 189 -3.88 22.20 7.09
C ASP A 189 -4.27 21.57 8.44
N TYR A 190 -3.29 21.17 9.27
CA TYR A 190 -3.48 20.51 10.56
C TYR A 190 -2.71 21.23 11.67
N ASP A 191 -3.29 21.28 12.85
CA ASP A 191 -2.62 21.79 14.05
C ASP A 191 -1.48 20.84 14.47
N LEU A 192 -0.38 21.37 15.02
CA LEU A 192 0.71 20.52 15.53
C LEU A 192 0.30 19.65 16.72
N SER A 193 -0.76 20.05 17.44
CA SER A 193 -1.37 19.24 18.51
C SER A 193 -2.35 18.19 18.00
N HIS A 194 -2.70 18.19 16.71
CA HIS A 194 -3.64 17.23 16.13
C HIS A 194 -3.11 15.80 16.29
N GLU A 195 -3.95 14.92 16.84
CA GLU A 195 -3.58 13.51 17.06
C GLU A 195 -3.48 12.78 15.71
N VAL A 196 -2.34 12.15 15.47
CA VAL A 196 -2.07 11.29 14.32
C VAL A 196 -1.68 9.90 14.80
N ILE A 197 -1.77 8.91 13.93
CA ILE A 197 -1.52 7.51 14.28
C ILE A 197 -0.37 6.99 13.41
N ILE A 198 0.66 6.43 14.06
CA ILE A 198 1.68 5.65 13.38
C ILE A 198 1.20 4.20 13.36
N TYR A 199 0.86 3.73 12.17
CA TYR A 199 0.30 2.39 11.96
C TYR A 199 1.29 1.46 11.28
N ARG A 200 1.26 0.19 11.67
CA ARG A 200 1.90 -0.93 10.98
C ARG A 200 1.07 -2.19 11.18
N ALA A 201 0.67 -2.83 10.07
CA ALA A 201 -0.07 -4.08 10.12
C ALA A 201 0.75 -5.23 10.73
N ALA A 202 0.08 -6.15 11.42
CA ALA A 202 0.69 -7.38 11.89
C ALA A 202 0.96 -8.33 10.72
N THR A 203 2.17 -8.89 10.66
CA THR A 203 2.56 -9.88 9.64
C THR A 203 2.45 -11.33 10.12
N LEU A 204 2.44 -11.55 11.42
CA LEU A 204 2.29 -12.86 12.03
C LEU A 204 1.03 -12.90 12.90
N PRO A 205 0.30 -14.04 12.95
CA PRO A 205 -0.96 -14.15 13.69
C PRO A 205 -0.86 -13.93 15.21
N MET A 206 0.35 -14.05 15.79
CA MET A 206 0.59 -13.81 17.20
C MET A 206 1.01 -12.37 17.53
N HIS A 207 1.16 -11.51 16.52
CA HIS A 207 1.52 -10.12 16.72
C HIS A 207 0.29 -9.23 16.62
N GLU A 208 0.26 -8.19 17.45
CA GLU A 208 -0.71 -7.12 17.35
C GLU A 208 -0.24 -6.06 16.33
N PRO A 209 -1.16 -5.37 15.65
CA PRO A 209 -0.81 -4.22 14.83
C PRO A 209 -0.28 -3.08 15.72
N ARG A 210 0.66 -2.31 15.19
CA ARG A 210 1.13 -1.10 15.86
C ARG A 210 0.19 0.07 15.55
N MET A 211 -0.26 0.78 16.60
CA MET A 211 -1.20 1.92 16.48
C MET A 211 -0.82 3.02 17.49
N ASP A 212 0.36 3.62 17.31
CA ASP A 212 0.84 4.66 18.23
C ASP A 212 0.18 5.99 17.92
N ARG A 213 -0.55 6.55 18.91
CA ARG A 213 -1.20 7.86 18.82
C ARG A 213 -0.26 8.94 19.37
N ILE A 214 0.04 9.93 18.57
CA ILE A 214 0.93 11.04 18.93
C ILE A 214 0.41 12.36 18.38
N PRO A 215 0.76 13.52 18.98
CA PRO A 215 0.58 14.81 18.32
C PRO A 215 1.42 14.90 17.03
N LEU A 216 0.90 15.53 15.98
CA LEU A 216 1.60 15.71 14.70
C LEU A 216 3.00 16.30 14.88
N GLY A 217 3.15 17.29 15.76
CA GLY A 217 4.45 17.94 16.06
C GLY A 217 5.50 17.00 16.68
N LYS A 218 5.12 15.81 17.11
CA LYS A 218 6.05 14.79 17.64
C LYS A 218 6.50 13.75 16.60
N LEU A 219 5.97 13.81 15.39
CA LEU A 219 6.34 12.89 14.31
C LEU A 219 7.84 12.87 13.98
N PRO A 220 8.59 13.98 14.03
CA PRO A 220 10.03 13.95 13.74
C PRO A 220 10.83 13.02 14.65
N ASP A 221 10.45 12.94 15.94
CA ASP A 221 11.13 12.14 16.97
C ASP A 221 10.55 10.73 17.11
N ALA A 222 9.51 10.40 16.34
CA ALA A 222 8.87 9.10 16.44
C ALA A 222 9.75 7.99 15.87
N ASP A 223 9.65 6.81 16.50
CA ASP A 223 10.25 5.58 15.98
C ASP A 223 9.45 5.12 14.76
N VAL A 224 10.06 5.16 13.57
CA VAL A 224 9.44 4.73 12.31
C VAL A 224 10.41 3.92 11.47
N ASP A 225 9.86 2.98 10.72
CA ASP A 225 10.57 2.16 9.76
C ASP A 225 9.94 2.27 8.35
N MET A 226 10.47 1.53 7.40
CA MET A 226 9.99 1.52 6.00
C MET A 226 8.55 1.00 5.84
N HIS A 227 8.00 0.31 6.84
CA HIS A 227 6.62 -0.23 6.84
C HIS A 227 5.65 0.68 7.58
N SER A 228 6.14 1.72 8.24
CA SER A 228 5.32 2.64 9.02
C SER A 228 4.47 3.54 8.12
N THR A 229 3.19 3.65 8.47
CA THR A 229 2.18 4.45 7.79
C THR A 229 1.69 5.52 8.74
N LEU A 230 1.54 6.76 8.27
CA LEU A 230 0.92 7.84 9.03
C LEU A 230 -0.54 7.96 8.65
N VAL A 231 -1.41 7.84 9.65
CA VAL A 231 -2.85 8.07 9.50
C VAL A 231 -3.22 9.36 10.21
N ILE A 232 -3.81 10.28 9.48
CA ILE A 232 -4.25 11.57 9.97
C ILE A 232 -5.78 11.58 9.93
N PRO A 233 -6.45 11.51 11.08
CA PRO A 233 -7.90 11.62 11.16
C PRO A 233 -8.40 13.00 10.69
N PRO A 234 -9.70 13.14 10.37
CA PRO A 234 -10.29 14.43 10.04
C PRO A 234 -10.03 15.48 11.12
N ALA A 235 -9.55 16.67 10.72
CA ALA A 235 -9.31 17.81 11.62
C ALA A 235 -10.53 18.74 11.72
N ARG A 236 -11.51 18.59 10.83
CA ARG A 236 -12.75 19.37 10.79
C ARG A 236 -13.92 18.53 10.30
N PRO A 237 -15.16 18.89 10.66
CA PRO A 237 -16.34 18.19 10.17
C PRO A 237 -16.56 18.43 8.68
N LEU A 238 -17.33 17.54 8.05
CA LEU A 238 -17.88 17.77 6.70
C LEU A 238 -18.85 18.95 6.73
N GLU A 239 -18.69 19.87 5.80
CA GLU A 239 -19.61 21.00 5.60
C GLU A 239 -20.61 20.68 4.49
N PRO A 240 -21.94 20.69 4.77
CA PRO A 240 -22.94 20.45 3.75
C PRO A 240 -22.97 21.55 2.70
N ASP A 241 -22.96 21.20 1.41
CA ASP A 241 -23.30 22.14 0.33
C ASP A 241 -24.83 22.30 0.28
N GLN A 242 -25.32 23.36 0.90
CA GLN A 242 -26.75 23.61 1.03
C GLN A 242 -27.41 23.81 -0.34
N SER A 243 -26.73 24.48 -1.27
CA SER A 243 -27.28 24.76 -2.61
C SER A 243 -27.50 23.47 -3.42
N ILE A 244 -26.56 22.54 -3.31
CA ILE A 244 -26.68 21.22 -3.97
C ILE A 244 -27.78 20.39 -3.31
N ARG A 245 -27.87 20.41 -1.96
CA ARG A 245 -28.92 19.67 -1.24
C ARG A 245 -30.31 20.16 -1.60
N GLU A 246 -30.53 21.47 -1.72
CA GLU A 246 -31.82 22.07 -2.16
C GLU A 246 -32.16 21.65 -3.59
N ARG A 247 -31.18 21.67 -4.50
CA ARG A 247 -31.41 21.20 -5.88
C ARG A 247 -31.78 19.73 -5.96
N LEU A 248 -31.12 18.86 -5.15
CA LEU A 248 -31.45 17.43 -5.09
C LEU A 248 -32.85 17.21 -4.52
N SER A 249 -33.22 17.91 -3.44
CA SER A 249 -34.55 17.81 -2.86
C SER A 249 -35.67 18.24 -3.85
N ALA A 250 -35.42 19.22 -4.68
CA ALA A 250 -36.38 19.64 -5.72
C ALA A 250 -36.62 18.55 -6.77
N LEU A 251 -35.63 17.70 -7.08
CA LEU A 251 -35.80 16.58 -8.00
C LEU A 251 -36.70 15.48 -7.42
N ASP A 252 -36.61 15.22 -6.13
CA ASP A 252 -37.45 14.22 -5.44
C ASP A 252 -38.94 14.61 -5.46
N VAL A 253 -39.25 15.92 -5.37
CA VAL A 253 -40.63 16.43 -5.47
C VAL A 253 -41.20 16.21 -6.86
N VAL A 254 -40.42 16.43 -7.94
CA VAL A 254 -40.86 16.25 -9.33
C VAL A 254 -41.11 14.78 -9.67
N THR A 255 -40.32 13.86 -9.11
CA THR A 255 -40.50 12.42 -9.33
C THR A 255 -41.76 11.88 -8.66
N ASN A 256 -42.10 12.36 -7.46
CA ASN A 256 -43.30 11.95 -6.73
C ASN A 256 -44.62 12.47 -7.36
N THR A 257 -44.58 13.58 -8.11
CA THR A 257 -45.76 14.12 -8.83
C THR A 257 -46.02 13.43 -10.17
N ARG A 258 -45.10 12.62 -10.71
CA ARG A 258 -45.31 11.84 -11.94
C ARG A 258 -45.78 10.39 -11.72
N SER A 259 -45.94 9.98 -10.47
CA SER A 259 -46.32 8.62 -10.07
C SER A 259 -47.78 8.53 -9.57
N VAL A 260 -48.63 9.52 -9.88
CA VAL A 260 -50.08 9.53 -9.58
C VAL A 260 -50.88 9.50 -10.88
#